data_338b98eef3b0e308ad6bd75341bebac4
#
_entry.id   338b98eef3b0e308ad6bd75341bebac4
#
_cell.length_a   1.000
_cell.length_b   1.000
_cell.length_c   1.000
_cell.angle_alpha   90.00
_cell.angle_beta   90.00
_cell.angle_gamma   90.00
#
_symmetry.space_group_name_H-M   'P 1'
#
loop_
_entity.id
_entity.type
_entity.pdbx_description
1 polymer ?
#
loop_
_entity_poly.entity_id
_entity_poly.type
_entity_poly.pdbx_seq_one_letter_code
_entity_poly.pdbx_strand_id
1 'polypeptide(L)'
;VMADRRDAELLCLHLLSNALRASREGGCVCIALRRTESGWQLTVTDDGCGLPGEDAQAALENRRSFLGGAQLGLLLCRECCRRMGWSLQLEPAPEKGTQAVVSIPLYAGESRPDGTVELRTDSETEREQRKYHLRAMLVREMRTMPERGDPEEEL
;
A
#
# COMPACT_ATOMS: atom_id res chain seq x y z
N VAL A 1 6.81 17.62 -2.01
CA VAL A 1 6.02 16.49 -2.52
C VAL A 1 4.62 17.00 -2.81
N MET A 2 4.14 16.81 -4.02
CA MET A 2 2.72 17.01 -4.34
C MET A 2 1.99 15.68 -4.11
N ALA A 3 0.95 15.71 -3.31
CA ALA A 3 0.10 14.56 -3.07
C ALA A 3 -1.35 15.02 -2.90
N ASP A 4 -2.26 14.35 -3.59
CA ASP A 4 -3.66 14.40 -3.21
C ASP A 4 -3.83 13.50 -1.98
N ARG A 5 -4.41 14.06 -0.94
CA ARG A 5 -4.54 13.37 0.35
C ARG A 5 -5.40 12.12 0.24
N ARG A 6 -6.52 12.21 -0.52
CA ARG A 6 -7.45 11.08 -0.69
C ARG A 6 -6.79 9.95 -1.45
N ASP A 7 -6.05 10.30 -2.51
CA ASP A 7 -5.31 9.30 -3.30
C ASP A 7 -4.20 8.65 -2.49
N ALA A 8 -3.48 9.41 -1.65
CA ALA A 8 -2.46 8.87 -0.76
C ALA A 8 -3.04 7.96 0.34
N GLU A 9 -4.15 8.35 0.96
CA GLU A 9 -4.86 7.53 1.96
C GLU A 9 -5.37 6.23 1.32
N LEU A 10 -5.97 6.30 0.14
CA LEU A 10 -6.50 5.15 -0.59
C LEU A 10 -5.39 4.20 -1.00
N LEU A 11 -4.27 4.73 -1.50
CA LEU A 11 -3.07 3.96 -1.84
C LEU A 11 -2.56 3.18 -0.64
N CYS A 12 -2.32 3.85 0.49
CA CYS A 12 -1.83 3.21 1.72
C CYS A 12 -2.78 2.12 2.20
N LEU A 13 -4.08 2.39 2.19
CA LEU A 13 -5.09 1.45 2.63
C LEU A 13 -5.11 0.17 1.77
N HIS A 14 -5.07 0.31 0.45
CA HIS A 14 -5.07 -0.84 -0.45
C HIS A 14 -3.78 -1.65 -0.39
N LEU A 15 -2.62 -0.99 -0.25
CA LEU A 15 -1.34 -1.69 -0.05
C LEU A 15 -1.34 -2.48 1.25
N LEU A 16 -1.83 -1.89 2.35
CA LEU A 16 -1.97 -2.57 3.65
C LEU A 16 -2.95 -3.73 3.60
N SER A 17 -4.12 -3.52 3.00
CA SER A 17 -5.13 -4.56 2.83
C SER A 17 -4.58 -5.76 2.04
N ASN A 18 -3.83 -5.49 0.95
CA ASN A 18 -3.20 -6.53 0.16
C ASN A 18 -2.15 -7.30 0.98
N ALA A 19 -1.28 -6.60 1.70
CA ALA A 19 -0.26 -7.20 2.55
C ALA A 19 -0.87 -8.08 3.65
N LEU A 20 -1.89 -7.57 4.36
CA LEU A 20 -2.61 -8.34 5.39
C LEU A 20 -3.26 -9.60 4.82
N ARG A 21 -3.85 -9.52 3.62
CA ARG A 21 -4.47 -10.69 2.96
C ARG A 21 -3.46 -11.73 2.47
N ALA A 22 -2.25 -11.29 2.12
CA ALA A 22 -1.17 -12.17 1.71
C ALA A 22 -0.45 -12.82 2.89
N SER A 23 -0.39 -12.13 4.04
CA SER A 23 0.26 -12.61 5.26
C SER A 23 -0.47 -13.81 5.85
N ARG A 24 0.27 -14.65 6.57
CA ARG A 24 -0.28 -15.78 7.33
C ARG A 24 -0.77 -15.32 8.69
N GLU A 25 -1.55 -16.15 9.36
CA GLU A 25 -1.87 -15.93 10.77
C GLU A 25 -0.59 -15.88 11.60
N GLY A 26 -0.47 -14.83 12.45
CA GLY A 26 0.77 -14.56 13.17
C GLY A 26 1.91 -13.96 12.32
N GLY A 27 1.65 -13.69 11.04
CA GLY A 27 2.61 -13.05 10.14
C GLY A 27 2.86 -11.57 10.45
N CYS A 28 3.79 -10.98 9.70
CA CYS A 28 4.24 -9.61 9.90
C CYS A 28 4.07 -8.78 8.64
N VAL A 29 3.51 -7.57 8.80
CA VAL A 29 3.49 -6.53 7.76
C VAL A 29 4.33 -5.36 8.24
N CYS A 30 5.34 -4.99 7.47
CA CYS A 30 6.23 -3.87 7.75
C CYS A 30 5.95 -2.70 6.81
N ILE A 31 5.86 -1.49 7.37
CA ILE A 31 5.75 -0.25 6.61
C ILE A 31 6.95 0.62 6.92
N ALA A 32 7.62 1.11 5.90
CA ALA A 32 8.74 2.04 6.05
C ALA A 32 8.61 3.20 5.07
N LEU A 33 8.95 4.40 5.54
CA LEU A 33 9.11 5.59 4.71
C LEU A 33 10.54 6.08 4.86
N ARG A 34 11.28 6.12 3.76
CA ARG A 34 12.69 6.51 3.74
C ARG A 34 12.90 7.66 2.76
N ARG A 35 13.80 8.57 3.11
CA ARG A 35 14.27 9.58 2.19
C ARG A 35 15.34 8.97 1.28
N THR A 36 15.26 9.29 -0.02
CA THR A 36 16.25 8.97 -1.05
C THR A 36 16.82 10.26 -1.67
N GLU A 37 17.81 10.15 -2.50
CA GLU A 37 18.37 11.30 -3.22
C GLU A 37 17.34 11.96 -4.15
N SER A 38 16.47 11.17 -4.76
CA SER A 38 15.46 11.63 -5.73
C SER A 38 14.08 11.94 -5.11
N GLY A 39 13.89 11.67 -3.80
CA GLY A 39 12.59 11.88 -3.17
C GLY A 39 12.39 11.07 -1.90
N TRP A 40 11.24 10.41 -1.84
CA TRP A 40 10.89 9.50 -0.75
C TRP A 40 10.49 8.15 -1.31
N GLN A 41 10.70 7.12 -0.53
CA GLN A 41 10.30 5.76 -0.83
C GLN A 41 9.45 5.22 0.31
N LEU A 42 8.19 4.87 -0.01
CA LEU A 42 7.29 4.15 0.89
C LEU A 42 7.34 2.66 0.51
N THR A 43 7.62 1.80 1.47
CA THR A 43 7.59 0.35 1.29
C THR A 43 6.56 -0.27 2.20
N VAL A 44 5.81 -1.23 1.66
CA VAL A 44 4.92 -2.11 2.41
C VAL A 44 5.35 -3.54 2.10
N THR A 45 5.83 -4.25 3.12
CA THR A 45 6.38 -5.61 2.98
C THR A 45 5.54 -6.57 3.80
N ASP A 46 5.15 -7.68 3.20
CA ASP A 46 4.49 -8.82 3.86
C ASP A 46 5.40 -10.06 3.86
N ASP A 47 5.12 -10.99 4.74
CA ASP A 47 5.76 -12.31 4.84
C ASP A 47 4.91 -13.44 4.23
N GLY A 48 3.97 -13.08 3.36
CA GLY A 48 2.97 -13.96 2.79
C GLY A 48 3.50 -14.99 1.80
N CYS A 49 2.62 -15.45 0.91
CA CYS A 49 2.97 -16.46 -0.10
C CYS A 49 3.87 -15.90 -1.22
N GLY A 50 4.07 -14.58 -1.28
CA GLY A 50 4.81 -13.93 -2.34
C GLY A 50 4.02 -13.83 -3.65
N LEU A 51 4.69 -13.33 -4.68
CA LEU A 51 4.14 -13.25 -6.02
C LEU A 51 4.42 -14.56 -6.75
N PRO A 52 3.43 -15.20 -7.39
CA PRO A 52 3.66 -16.40 -8.17
C PRO A 52 4.38 -16.05 -9.48
N GLY A 53 5.53 -16.68 -9.70
CA GLY A 53 6.30 -16.56 -10.94
C GLY A 53 7.29 -15.40 -10.97
N GLU A 54 8.13 -15.38 -12.03
CA GLU A 54 9.22 -14.44 -12.19
C GLU A 54 8.78 -12.99 -12.52
N ASP A 55 7.47 -12.73 -12.69
CA ASP A 55 6.95 -11.47 -13.22
C ASP A 55 6.02 -10.74 -12.24
N ALA A 56 6.64 -10.16 -11.20
CA ALA A 56 5.95 -9.25 -10.28
C ALA A 56 5.29 -8.06 -11.02
N GLN A 57 5.92 -7.62 -12.12
CA GLN A 57 5.41 -6.54 -12.96
C GLN A 57 4.16 -6.97 -13.74
N ALA A 58 4.12 -8.21 -14.22
CA ALA A 58 2.95 -8.77 -14.90
C ALA A 58 1.74 -8.90 -13.94
N ALA A 59 1.98 -9.06 -12.63
CA ALA A 59 0.92 -9.05 -11.63
C ALA A 59 0.24 -7.67 -11.52
N LEU A 60 0.99 -6.57 -11.72
CA LEU A 60 0.44 -5.22 -11.80
C LEU A 60 -0.37 -4.98 -13.08
N GLU A 61 -0.04 -5.67 -14.16
CA GLU A 61 -0.67 -5.51 -15.47
C GLU A 61 -1.85 -6.47 -15.68
N ASN A 62 -1.82 -7.64 -15.06
CA ASN A 62 -2.84 -8.66 -15.18
C ASN A 62 -4.05 -8.40 -14.27
N ARG A 63 -5.25 -8.46 -14.88
CA ARG A 63 -6.53 -8.29 -14.18
C ARG A 63 -6.98 -9.51 -13.36
N ARG A 64 -6.16 -10.54 -13.22
CA ARG A 64 -6.53 -11.78 -12.49
C ARG A 64 -5.84 -11.82 -11.13
N SER A 65 -6.65 -11.96 -10.09
CA SER A 65 -6.14 -12.17 -8.73
C SER A 65 -5.65 -13.60 -8.57
N PHE A 66 -4.47 -13.80 -8.04
CA PHE A 66 -3.96 -15.12 -7.67
C PHE A 66 -4.67 -15.72 -6.45
N LEU A 67 -5.42 -14.90 -5.70
CA LEU A 67 -6.16 -15.32 -4.50
C LEU A 67 -7.68 -15.26 -4.68
N GLY A 68 -8.17 -15.34 -5.94
CA GLY A 68 -9.60 -15.46 -6.22
C GLY A 68 -10.42 -14.16 -6.10
N GLY A 69 -9.80 -13.00 -5.87
CA GLY A 69 -10.44 -11.69 -5.84
C GLY A 69 -10.11 -10.82 -7.05
N ALA A 70 -10.92 -9.83 -7.38
CA ALA A 70 -10.59 -8.86 -8.40
C ALA A 70 -9.41 -7.99 -7.95
N GLN A 71 -8.36 -7.86 -8.77
CA GLN A 71 -7.18 -7.01 -8.50
C GLN A 71 -7.47 -5.51 -8.55
N LEU A 72 -8.69 -5.11 -8.28
CA LEU A 72 -9.10 -3.71 -8.27
C LEU A 72 -8.23 -2.87 -7.34
N GLY A 73 -7.79 -3.43 -6.21
CA GLY A 73 -6.92 -2.73 -5.26
C GLY A 73 -5.58 -2.30 -5.85
N LEU A 74 -4.88 -3.18 -6.58
CA LEU A 74 -3.60 -2.84 -7.22
C LEU A 74 -3.78 -1.88 -8.40
N LEU A 75 -4.85 -2.04 -9.18
CA LEU A 75 -5.20 -1.10 -10.24
C LEU A 75 -5.48 0.30 -9.69
N LEU A 76 -6.20 0.39 -8.58
CA LEU A 76 -6.45 1.65 -7.87
C LEU A 76 -5.14 2.24 -7.33
N CYS A 77 -4.27 1.44 -6.74
CA CYS A 77 -2.95 1.89 -6.29
C CYS A 77 -2.13 2.48 -7.45
N ARG A 78 -2.10 1.81 -8.61
CA ARG A 78 -1.44 2.32 -9.82
C ARG A 78 -2.03 3.66 -10.27
N GLU A 79 -3.36 3.75 -10.31
CA GLU A 79 -4.03 4.97 -10.75
C GLU A 79 -3.79 6.12 -9.77
N CYS A 80 -3.84 5.90 -8.48
CA CYS A 80 -3.47 6.89 -7.46
C CYS A 80 -2.02 7.37 -7.65
N CYS A 81 -1.08 6.44 -7.82
CA CYS A 81 0.32 6.80 -8.10
C CYS A 81 0.45 7.63 -9.39
N ARG A 82 -0.18 7.19 -10.48
CA ARG A 82 -0.15 7.90 -11.77
C ARG A 82 -0.68 9.35 -11.64
N ARG A 83 -1.77 9.54 -10.93
CA ARG A 83 -2.37 10.88 -10.70
C ARG A 83 -1.48 11.78 -9.87
N MET A 84 -0.73 11.23 -8.93
CA MET A 84 0.22 11.96 -8.09
C MET A 84 1.62 12.10 -8.71
N GLY A 85 1.86 11.52 -9.89
CA GLY A 85 3.20 11.47 -10.49
C GLY A 85 4.17 10.57 -9.72
N TRP A 86 3.66 9.59 -8.99
CA TRP A 86 4.42 8.59 -8.26
C TRP A 86 4.53 7.30 -9.06
N SER A 87 5.45 6.41 -8.68
CA SER A 87 5.55 5.08 -9.27
C SER A 87 5.35 3.99 -8.23
N LEU A 88 4.75 2.88 -8.65
CA LEU A 88 4.54 1.67 -7.83
C LEU A 88 5.21 0.49 -8.50
N GLN A 89 6.04 -0.23 -7.76
CA GLN A 89 6.66 -1.49 -8.14
C GLN A 89 6.33 -2.57 -7.13
N LEU A 90 6.21 -3.81 -7.58
CA LEU A 90 6.09 -4.98 -6.72
C LEU A 90 7.35 -5.81 -6.88
N GLU A 91 7.95 -6.19 -5.78
CA GLU A 91 9.18 -6.97 -5.72
C GLU A 91 9.02 -8.14 -4.75
N PRO A 92 9.75 -9.24 -4.94
CA PRO A 92 9.86 -10.26 -3.91
C PRO A 92 10.45 -9.64 -2.63
N ALA A 93 9.88 -9.95 -1.48
CA ALA A 93 10.48 -9.55 -0.21
C ALA A 93 11.81 -10.29 0.03
N PRO A 94 12.77 -9.69 0.78
CA PRO A 94 14.13 -10.25 0.93
C PRO A 94 14.16 -11.69 1.45
N GLU A 95 13.27 -12.04 2.38
CA GLU A 95 13.22 -13.39 2.96
C GLU A 95 12.09 -14.20 2.33
N LYS A 96 10.88 -13.70 2.37
CA LYS A 96 9.68 -14.30 1.84
C LYS A 96 8.55 -13.27 1.77
N GLY A 97 7.63 -13.44 0.82
CA GLY A 97 6.46 -12.57 0.66
C GLY A 97 6.65 -11.56 -0.45
N THR A 98 5.97 -10.43 -0.31
CA THR A 98 5.96 -9.36 -1.31
C THR A 98 6.35 -8.02 -0.70
N GLN A 99 7.06 -7.22 -1.46
CA GLN A 99 7.36 -5.83 -1.14
C GLN A 99 6.74 -4.92 -2.20
N ALA A 100 5.81 -4.06 -1.78
CA ALA A 100 5.31 -2.97 -2.61
C ALA A 100 6.17 -1.73 -2.35
N VAL A 101 6.76 -1.18 -3.41
CA VAL A 101 7.66 -0.02 -3.38
C VAL A 101 7.00 1.14 -4.11
N VAL A 102 6.71 2.21 -3.39
CA VAL A 102 6.19 3.46 -3.95
C VAL A 102 7.29 4.51 -3.93
N SER A 103 7.70 4.97 -5.12
CA SER A 103 8.66 6.06 -5.26
C SER A 103 7.92 7.39 -5.41
N ILE A 104 8.26 8.33 -4.54
CA ILE A 104 7.61 9.63 -4.40
C ILE A 104 8.65 10.71 -4.75
N PRO A 105 8.61 11.31 -5.94
CA PRO A 105 9.62 12.28 -6.35
C PRO A 105 9.58 13.55 -5.51
N LEU A 106 10.70 14.24 -5.40
CA LEU A 106 10.72 15.60 -4.88
C LEU A 106 9.90 16.49 -5.80
N TYR A 107 9.16 17.39 -5.20
CA TYR A 107 8.44 18.40 -5.98
C TYR A 107 9.46 19.38 -6.61
N ALA A 108 9.51 19.37 -7.93
CA ALA A 108 10.39 20.26 -8.69
C ALA A 108 9.75 21.62 -9.03
N GLY A 109 8.57 21.91 -8.48
CA GLY A 109 7.90 23.20 -8.67
C GLY A 109 8.62 24.32 -7.92
N GLU A 110 8.45 25.53 -8.41
CA GLU A 110 8.97 26.74 -7.77
C GLU A 110 8.48 26.78 -6.32
N SER A 111 9.42 26.87 -5.39
CA SER A 111 9.10 27.22 -4.01
C SER A 111 8.33 28.54 -4.05
N ARG A 112 7.18 28.64 -3.39
CA ARG A 112 6.52 29.93 -3.24
C ARG A 112 7.56 30.92 -2.74
N PRO A 113 7.64 32.13 -3.30
CA PRO A 113 8.67 33.12 -2.96
C PRO A 113 8.73 33.48 -1.49
N ASP A 114 7.66 33.23 -0.76
CA ASP A 114 7.52 33.54 0.68
C ASP A 114 7.96 32.38 1.62
N GLY A 115 8.35 31.23 1.06
CA GLY A 115 8.75 30.06 1.87
C GLY A 115 7.63 29.49 2.75
N THR A 116 6.40 29.98 2.61
CA THR A 116 5.27 29.58 3.44
C THR A 116 4.72 28.25 2.96
N VAL A 117 4.98 27.19 3.71
CA VAL A 117 4.30 25.91 3.54
C VAL A 117 3.00 26.00 4.34
N GLU A 118 1.87 26.19 3.66
CA GLU A 118 0.57 25.97 4.31
C GLU A 118 0.41 24.49 4.60
N LEU A 119 0.85 24.10 5.78
CA LEU A 119 0.41 22.84 6.36
C LEU A 119 -1.05 23.04 6.80
N ARG A 120 -2.00 22.59 6.00
CA ARG A 120 -3.36 22.39 6.50
C ARG A 120 -3.29 21.30 7.55
N THR A 121 -3.14 21.74 8.80
CA THR A 121 -3.33 20.87 9.95
C THR A 121 -4.82 20.61 10.08
N ASP A 122 -5.22 19.34 9.97
CA ASP A 122 -6.57 18.94 10.33
C ASP A 122 -6.84 19.35 11.76
N SER A 123 -8.08 19.75 12.03
CA SER A 123 -8.55 19.89 13.39
C SER A 123 -8.42 18.53 14.13
N GLU A 124 -8.25 18.56 15.43
CA GLU A 124 -8.15 17.35 16.26
C GLU A 124 -9.33 16.41 16.02
N THR A 125 -10.53 16.96 15.85
CA THR A 125 -11.75 16.23 15.52
C THR A 125 -11.65 15.51 14.18
N GLU A 126 -11.11 16.14 13.14
CA GLU A 126 -10.92 15.50 11.82
C GLU A 126 -9.88 14.39 11.88
N ARG A 127 -8.82 14.56 12.69
CA ARG A 127 -7.81 13.52 12.92
C ARG A 127 -8.41 12.30 13.60
N GLU A 128 -9.21 12.50 14.65
CA GLU A 128 -9.84 11.40 15.37
C GLU A 128 -10.89 10.68 14.51
N GLN A 129 -11.74 11.41 13.79
CA GLN A 129 -12.70 10.81 12.86
C GLN A 129 -12.00 9.97 11.81
N ARG A 130 -10.85 10.41 11.30
CA ARG A 130 -10.07 9.70 10.29
C ARG A 130 -9.42 8.45 10.86
N LYS A 131 -8.81 8.53 12.05
CA LYS A 131 -8.27 7.35 12.73
C LYS A 131 -9.35 6.31 12.93
N TYR A 132 -10.54 6.74 13.37
CA TYR A 132 -11.68 5.85 13.55
C TYR A 132 -12.09 5.18 12.23
N HIS A 133 -12.18 5.96 11.17
CA HIS A 133 -12.56 5.45 9.82
C HIS A 133 -11.54 4.43 9.30
N LEU A 134 -10.24 4.74 9.37
CA LEU A 134 -9.16 3.84 8.96
C LEU A 134 -9.16 2.55 9.79
N ARG A 135 -9.33 2.65 11.12
CA ARG A 135 -9.43 1.47 11.98
C ARG A 135 -10.65 0.62 11.63
N ALA A 136 -11.80 1.22 11.40
CA ALA A 136 -13.01 0.51 11.01
C ALA A 136 -12.84 -0.23 9.67
N MET A 137 -12.18 0.38 8.70
CA MET A 137 -11.89 -0.24 7.41
C MET A 137 -10.92 -1.42 7.56
N LEU A 138 -9.82 -1.25 8.31
CA LEU A 138 -8.85 -2.33 8.56
C LEU A 138 -9.49 -3.50 9.32
N VAL A 139 -10.30 -3.23 10.36
CA VAL A 139 -11.02 -4.28 11.10
C VAL A 139 -12.01 -5.01 10.19
N ARG A 140 -12.69 -4.30 9.29
CA ARG A 140 -13.59 -4.92 8.32
C ARG A 140 -12.83 -5.87 7.38
N GLU A 141 -11.70 -5.42 6.83
CA GLU A 141 -10.85 -6.25 5.96
C GLU A 141 -10.33 -7.50 6.69
N MET A 142 -9.87 -7.35 7.95
CA MET A 142 -9.43 -8.48 8.76
C MET A 142 -10.55 -9.49 9.03
N ARG A 143 -11.80 -9.03 9.23
CA ARG A 143 -12.97 -9.92 9.45
C ARG A 143 -13.45 -10.63 8.18
N THR A 144 -13.17 -10.10 7.01
CA THR A 144 -13.55 -10.72 5.73
C THR A 144 -12.49 -11.69 5.21
N MET A 145 -11.35 -11.81 5.92
CA MET A 145 -10.37 -12.85 5.61
C MET A 145 -11.00 -14.21 5.84
N PRO A 146 -11.00 -15.13 4.84
CA PRO A 146 -11.42 -16.50 5.08
C PRO A 146 -10.47 -17.10 6.12
N GLU A 147 -11.04 -17.74 7.15
CA GLU A 147 -10.27 -18.65 8.00
C GLU A 147 -9.57 -19.64 7.05
N ARG A 148 -8.27 -19.56 6.96
CA ARG A 148 -7.49 -20.55 6.21
C ARG A 148 -7.56 -21.84 7.01
N GLY A 149 -8.31 -22.79 6.52
CA GLY A 149 -8.31 -24.14 7.07
C GLY A 149 -6.87 -24.64 7.20
N ASP A 150 -6.56 -25.29 8.30
CA ASP A 150 -5.27 -25.92 8.53
C ASP A 150 -4.95 -26.87 7.36
N PRO A 151 -3.73 -26.80 6.80
CA PRO A 151 -3.32 -27.68 5.70
C PRO A 151 -3.10 -29.15 6.12
N GLU A 152 -3.49 -29.55 7.34
CA GLU A 152 -3.28 -30.91 7.88
C GLU A 152 -4.50 -31.85 7.73
N GLU A 153 -5.62 -31.42 7.12
CA GLU A 153 -6.78 -32.30 6.92
C GLU A 153 -6.85 -33.01 5.55
N GLU A 154 -5.80 -32.96 4.71
CA GLU A 154 -5.70 -33.78 3.51
C GLU A 154 -4.53 -34.76 3.59
N LEU A 155 -4.68 -35.81 4.41
CA LEU A 155 -3.93 -37.07 4.32
C LEU A 155 -4.86 -38.26 4.42
#